data_d8ad8095d25b4b2684068c6cb6aab9f7
#
_entry.id   d8ad8095d25b4b2684068c6cb6aab9f7
#
_cell.length_a   1.000
_cell.length_b   1.000
_cell.length_c   1.000
_cell.angle_alpha   90.00
_cell.angle_beta   90.00
_cell.angle_gamma   90.00
#
_symmetry.space_group_name_H-M   'P 1'
#
loop_
_entity.id
_entity.type
_entity.pdbx_description
1 polymer ?
#
loop_
_entity_poly.entity_id
_entity_poly.type
_entity_poly.pdbx_seq_one_letter_code
_entity_poly.pdbx_strand_id
1 'polypeptide(L)'
;MCEHIGKKDGKIYLNYGGYGEPTIARFAIDTGSNKNKEELDTTLLRLISGEYEVCASSIGLCKDEKKIVLNLSMKIPKKELELDENTVVGVDLGLVVPACCALNNNMYVKKAIGSVAEFLRVRTQLQSQYRRMQKQVATNNGGHGRKKKMQPLDKFREKERNFVKTYNHYVSKEVVDFAVKNNAKYINMEDLSGFKGDNRILRNWSYYELQQFIEYKAAKYGIVVRYINPYHTSQVCSCCGHWEEGQRMDQAHFVCKKCGTELNADYNAARNISMSTEFKKQKLSA
;
A
#
# COMPACT_ATOMS: atom_id res chain seq x y z
N MET A 1 6.82 -15.49 -24.71
CA MET A 1 7.49 -14.31 -24.10
C MET A 1 8.52 -14.67 -23.01
N CYS A 2 8.51 -15.89 -22.47
CA CYS A 2 9.59 -16.37 -21.56
C CYS A 2 10.95 -16.58 -22.26
N GLU A 3 10.98 -16.57 -23.58
CA GLU A 3 12.20 -16.77 -24.38
C GLU A 3 13.19 -15.60 -24.32
N HIS A 4 12.74 -14.45 -23.80
CA HIS A 4 13.56 -13.24 -23.75
C HIS A 4 14.40 -13.07 -22.48
N ILE A 5 14.14 -13.84 -21.43
CA ILE A 5 14.96 -13.81 -20.20
C ILE A 5 15.57 -15.19 -20.01
N GLY A 6 16.88 -15.24 -19.89
CA GLY A 6 17.61 -16.49 -19.74
C GLY A 6 18.77 -16.38 -18.77
N LYS A 7 19.31 -17.51 -18.33
CA LYS A 7 20.49 -17.59 -17.47
C LYS A 7 21.65 -18.22 -18.25
N LYS A 8 22.80 -17.57 -18.22
CA LYS A 8 24.05 -18.10 -18.78
C LYS A 8 25.21 -17.67 -17.90
N ASP A 9 26.16 -18.61 -17.66
CA ASP A 9 27.38 -18.36 -16.88
C ASP A 9 27.11 -17.65 -15.52
N GLY A 10 26.03 -18.07 -14.81
CA GLY A 10 25.62 -17.52 -13.52
C GLY A 10 24.94 -16.16 -13.57
N LYS A 11 24.82 -15.54 -14.74
CA LYS A 11 24.17 -14.23 -14.92
C LYS A 11 22.82 -14.38 -15.62
N ILE A 12 21.90 -13.47 -15.30
CA ILE A 12 20.58 -13.38 -15.95
C ILE A 12 20.66 -12.32 -17.03
N TYR A 13 20.11 -12.63 -18.19
CA TYR A 13 20.15 -11.79 -19.38
C TYR A 13 18.75 -11.54 -19.92
N LEU A 14 18.54 -10.34 -20.44
CA LEU A 14 17.45 -9.99 -21.34
C LEU A 14 17.94 -10.14 -22.78
N ASN A 15 17.29 -11.02 -23.55
CA ASN A 15 17.49 -11.12 -24.99
C ASN A 15 16.52 -10.18 -25.69
N TYR A 16 17.03 -9.22 -26.44
CA TYR A 16 16.22 -8.27 -27.20
C TYR A 16 16.23 -8.67 -28.66
N GLY A 17 15.08 -8.91 -29.24
CA GLY A 17 14.87 -9.22 -30.66
C GLY A 17 13.46 -8.77 -31.07
N GLY A 18 13.20 -8.65 -32.38
CA GLY A 18 11.87 -8.45 -32.92
C GLY A 18 10.97 -9.67 -32.71
N TYR A 19 9.67 -9.50 -32.87
CA TYR A 19 8.71 -10.60 -32.77
C TYR A 19 9.00 -11.62 -33.92
N GLY A 20 9.41 -12.83 -33.53
CA GLY A 20 9.83 -13.86 -34.49
C GLY A 20 11.23 -13.69 -35.11
N GLU A 21 11.98 -12.67 -34.72
CA GLU A 21 13.31 -12.37 -35.18
C GLU A 21 14.41 -12.93 -34.25
N PRO A 22 15.60 -13.24 -34.77
CA PRO A 22 16.71 -13.67 -33.93
C PRO A 22 17.10 -12.57 -32.93
N THR A 23 17.68 -12.97 -31.79
CA THR A 23 18.17 -12.05 -30.76
C THR A 23 19.19 -11.07 -31.36
N ILE A 24 18.81 -9.77 -31.38
CA ILE A 24 19.66 -8.68 -31.90
C ILE A 24 20.68 -8.24 -30.85
N ALA A 25 20.26 -8.21 -29.57
CA ALA A 25 21.12 -7.77 -28.47
C ALA A 25 20.85 -8.58 -27.21
N ARG A 26 21.86 -8.72 -26.36
CA ARG A 26 21.77 -9.36 -25.06
C ARG A 26 22.28 -8.43 -23.99
N PHE A 27 21.44 -8.14 -22.98
CA PHE A 27 21.75 -7.26 -21.87
C PHE A 27 21.80 -8.06 -20.57
N ALA A 28 22.92 -7.97 -19.84
CA ALA A 28 22.97 -8.51 -18.48
C ALA A 28 22.05 -7.70 -17.56
N ILE A 29 21.22 -8.38 -16.78
CA ILE A 29 20.36 -7.76 -15.78
C ILE A 29 21.18 -7.58 -14.51
N ASP A 30 21.31 -6.33 -14.06
CA ASP A 30 21.92 -5.99 -12.78
C ASP A 30 20.81 -5.87 -11.72
N THR A 31 20.82 -6.78 -10.76
CA THR A 31 19.86 -6.80 -9.62
C THR A 31 20.37 -5.98 -8.44
N GLY A 32 21.53 -5.31 -8.61
CA GLY A 32 22.14 -4.47 -7.58
C GLY A 32 22.90 -5.26 -6.50
N SER A 33 23.34 -4.54 -5.47
CA SER A 33 24.11 -5.11 -4.34
C SER A 33 23.38 -5.01 -3.00
N ASN A 34 22.13 -4.57 -2.99
CA ASN A 34 21.33 -4.32 -1.81
C ASN A 34 20.73 -5.60 -1.21
N LYS A 35 20.16 -5.50 -0.01
CA LYS A 35 19.47 -6.58 0.71
C LYS A 35 18.38 -7.29 -0.12
N ASN A 36 17.82 -6.62 -1.12
CA ASN A 36 16.77 -7.18 -1.99
C ASN A 36 17.33 -7.96 -3.20
N LYS A 37 18.64 -8.07 -3.35
CA LYS A 37 19.24 -8.78 -4.49
C LYS A 37 18.80 -10.24 -4.56
N GLU A 38 18.85 -10.95 -3.45
CA GLU A 38 18.46 -12.37 -3.38
C GLU A 38 16.99 -12.59 -3.74
N GLU A 39 16.12 -11.67 -3.29
CA GLU A 39 14.68 -11.69 -3.62
C GLU A 39 14.45 -11.44 -5.12
N LEU A 40 15.17 -10.47 -5.71
CA LEU A 40 15.11 -10.18 -7.15
C LEU A 40 15.65 -11.33 -7.98
N ASP A 41 16.80 -11.88 -7.60
CA ASP A 41 17.39 -13.04 -8.29
C ASP A 41 16.45 -14.25 -8.24
N THR A 42 15.86 -14.52 -7.08
CA THR A 42 14.87 -15.60 -6.91
C THR A 42 13.64 -15.37 -7.78
N THR A 43 13.15 -14.13 -7.84
CA THR A 43 11.99 -13.76 -8.65
C THR A 43 12.26 -13.97 -10.15
N LEU A 44 13.45 -13.57 -10.61
CA LEU A 44 13.86 -13.78 -12.01
C LEU A 44 14.07 -15.27 -12.33
N LEU A 45 14.58 -16.06 -11.39
CA LEU A 45 14.70 -17.51 -11.57
C LEU A 45 13.34 -18.20 -11.71
N ARG A 46 12.35 -17.81 -10.89
CA ARG A 46 10.97 -18.31 -11.00
C ARG A 46 10.30 -17.93 -12.29
N LEU A 47 10.66 -16.78 -12.83
CA LEU A 47 10.20 -16.35 -14.15
C LEU A 47 10.84 -17.21 -15.27
N ILE A 48 12.12 -17.52 -15.18
CA ILE A 48 12.83 -18.38 -16.15
C ILE A 48 12.29 -19.82 -16.09
N SER A 49 11.96 -20.31 -14.88
CA SER A 49 11.36 -21.65 -14.72
C SER A 49 9.90 -21.76 -15.18
N GLY A 50 9.26 -20.63 -15.56
CA GLY A 50 7.86 -20.61 -15.96
C GLY A 50 6.85 -20.61 -14.80
N GLU A 51 7.31 -20.54 -13.55
CA GLU A 51 6.42 -20.40 -12.37
C GLU A 51 5.69 -19.06 -12.39
N TYR A 52 6.34 -18.01 -12.91
CA TYR A 52 5.77 -16.69 -13.11
C TYR A 52 5.60 -16.39 -14.59
N GLU A 53 4.52 -15.71 -14.94
CA GLU A 53 4.20 -15.32 -16.31
C GLU A 53 4.49 -13.82 -16.51
N VAL A 54 5.26 -13.47 -17.56
CA VAL A 54 5.52 -12.07 -17.92
C VAL A 54 4.29 -11.48 -18.58
N CYS A 55 3.84 -10.36 -18.04
CA CYS A 55 2.81 -9.51 -18.63
C CYS A 55 3.43 -8.35 -19.42
N ALA A 56 2.62 -7.34 -19.76
CA ALA A 56 3.09 -6.12 -20.42
C ALA A 56 4.21 -5.47 -19.61
N SER A 57 5.41 -5.46 -20.18
CA SER A 57 6.63 -4.96 -19.58
C SER A 57 7.21 -3.83 -20.42
N SER A 58 8.02 -2.96 -19.84
CA SER A 58 8.60 -1.82 -20.55
C SER A 58 10.09 -1.64 -20.25
N ILE A 59 10.79 -1.06 -21.21
CA ILE A 59 12.18 -0.65 -21.06
C ILE A 59 12.21 0.87 -21.03
N GLY A 60 12.80 1.44 -20.00
CA GLY A 60 12.98 2.89 -19.81
C GLY A 60 14.45 3.28 -19.78
N LEU A 61 14.76 4.47 -20.26
CA LEU A 61 16.09 5.07 -20.12
C LEU A 61 16.09 6.04 -18.96
N CYS A 62 16.90 5.76 -17.93
CA CYS A 62 17.20 6.71 -16.88
C CYS A 62 18.30 7.67 -17.35
N LYS A 63 17.90 8.86 -17.83
CA LYS A 63 18.83 9.84 -18.44
C LYS A 63 19.88 10.34 -17.47
N ASP A 64 19.54 10.50 -16.19
CA ASP A 64 20.44 11.03 -15.17
C ASP A 64 21.51 10.03 -14.75
N GLU A 65 21.22 8.74 -14.82
CA GLU A 65 22.13 7.67 -14.39
C GLU A 65 22.76 6.91 -15.57
N LYS A 66 22.39 7.26 -16.82
CA LYS A 66 22.82 6.54 -18.03
C LYS A 66 22.57 5.02 -17.94
N LYS A 67 21.47 4.64 -17.30
CA LYS A 67 21.07 3.25 -17.12
C LYS A 67 19.81 2.93 -17.90
N ILE A 68 19.74 1.73 -18.39
CA ILE A 68 18.51 1.14 -18.92
C ILE A 68 17.79 0.45 -17.78
N VAL A 69 16.52 0.80 -17.57
CA VAL A 69 15.67 0.21 -16.53
C VAL A 69 14.66 -0.70 -17.20
N LEU A 70 14.65 -1.96 -16.77
CA LEU A 70 13.65 -2.94 -17.18
C LEU A 70 12.53 -2.97 -16.13
N ASN A 71 11.31 -2.59 -16.54
CA ASN A 71 10.13 -2.72 -15.73
C ASN A 71 9.38 -4.00 -16.12
N LEU A 72 9.44 -5.01 -15.29
CA LEU A 72 8.75 -6.28 -15.47
C LEU A 72 7.42 -6.29 -14.72
N SER A 73 6.34 -6.51 -15.45
CA SER A 73 5.04 -6.86 -14.86
C SER A 73 4.87 -8.37 -14.95
N MET A 74 4.54 -9.00 -13.83
CA MET A 74 4.45 -10.44 -13.74
C MET A 74 3.13 -10.87 -13.12
N LYS A 75 2.58 -11.96 -13.64
CA LYS A 75 1.49 -12.68 -13.00
C LYS A 75 2.09 -13.75 -12.11
N ILE A 76 1.78 -13.67 -10.84
CA ILE A 76 2.25 -14.60 -9.81
C ILE A 76 1.07 -15.52 -9.46
N PRO A 77 1.27 -16.85 -9.38
CA PRO A 77 0.21 -17.75 -8.96
C PRO A 77 -0.29 -17.37 -7.57
N LYS A 78 -1.60 -17.44 -7.37
CA LYS A 78 -2.21 -17.21 -6.07
C LYS A 78 -1.76 -18.29 -5.10
N LYS A 79 -1.49 -17.91 -3.87
CA LYS A 79 -1.30 -18.89 -2.80
C LYS A 79 -2.67 -19.45 -2.45
N GLU A 80 -2.84 -20.74 -2.62
CA GLU A 80 -4.02 -21.43 -2.12
C GLU A 80 -3.95 -21.48 -0.59
N LEU A 81 -4.82 -20.74 0.06
CA LEU A 81 -5.01 -20.75 1.49
C LEU A 81 -6.43 -21.21 1.78
N GLU A 82 -6.58 -22.02 2.81
CA GLU A 82 -7.90 -22.33 3.36
C GLU A 82 -8.42 -21.10 4.12
N LEU A 83 -9.25 -20.31 3.45
CA LEU A 83 -9.85 -19.10 4.00
C LEU A 83 -11.28 -19.39 4.43
N ASP A 84 -11.64 -18.92 5.63
CA ASP A 84 -12.99 -19.03 6.16
C ASP A 84 -13.89 -17.92 5.61
N GLU A 85 -14.94 -18.33 4.87
CA GLU A 85 -15.90 -17.40 4.28
C GLU A 85 -16.76 -16.64 5.30
N ASN A 86 -16.81 -17.11 6.55
CA ASN A 86 -17.53 -16.45 7.63
C ASN A 86 -16.65 -15.43 8.38
N THR A 87 -15.34 -15.47 8.17
CA THR A 87 -14.41 -14.57 8.84
C THR A 87 -14.11 -13.35 7.98
N VAL A 88 -14.42 -12.18 8.52
CA VAL A 88 -14.30 -10.88 7.87
C VAL A 88 -13.44 -9.96 8.74
N VAL A 89 -12.43 -9.35 8.13
CA VAL A 89 -11.65 -8.26 8.74
C VAL A 89 -12.27 -6.93 8.35
N GLY A 90 -12.66 -6.12 9.32
CA GLY A 90 -12.99 -4.71 9.11
C GLY A 90 -11.74 -3.85 9.30
N VAL A 91 -11.52 -2.91 8.40
CA VAL A 91 -10.39 -1.98 8.44
C VAL A 91 -10.92 -0.56 8.44
N ASP A 92 -10.75 0.13 9.56
CA ASP A 92 -10.95 1.57 9.68
C ASP A 92 -9.63 2.30 9.36
N LEU A 93 -9.68 3.24 8.39
CA LEU A 93 -8.55 4.05 7.98
C LEU A 93 -8.62 5.41 8.68
N GLY A 94 -7.88 5.53 9.76
CA GLY A 94 -8.01 6.63 10.72
C GLY A 94 -6.99 7.76 10.56
N LEU A 95 -7.25 8.85 11.32
CA LEU A 95 -6.41 10.05 11.38
C LEU A 95 -5.31 9.98 12.44
N VAL A 96 -5.40 9.08 13.40
CA VAL A 96 -4.42 8.88 14.49
C VAL A 96 -3.66 7.60 14.26
N VAL A 97 -4.38 6.53 13.96
CA VAL A 97 -3.85 5.24 13.57
C VAL A 97 -4.18 5.05 12.09
N PRO A 98 -3.18 4.83 11.22
CA PRO A 98 -3.38 4.65 9.78
C PRO A 98 -4.38 3.56 9.41
N ALA A 99 -4.36 2.43 10.13
CA ALA A 99 -5.35 1.38 9.97
C ALA A 99 -5.61 0.68 11.31
N CYS A 100 -6.87 0.56 11.67
CA CYS A 100 -7.34 -0.27 12.77
C CYS A 100 -8.08 -1.49 12.20
N CYS A 101 -7.64 -2.69 12.56
CA CYS A 101 -8.22 -3.94 12.10
C CYS A 101 -8.98 -4.64 13.22
N ALA A 102 -10.15 -5.19 12.92
CA ALA A 102 -10.96 -5.99 13.84
C ALA A 102 -11.64 -7.13 13.10
N LEU A 103 -11.95 -8.22 13.82
CA LEU A 103 -12.72 -9.34 13.28
C LEU A 103 -14.22 -9.19 13.59
N ASN A 104 -15.07 -9.73 12.72
CA ASN A 104 -16.50 -9.81 12.92
C ASN A 104 -16.88 -10.85 14.00
N ASN A 105 -16.19 -11.99 14.04
CA ASN A 105 -16.49 -13.15 14.87
C ASN A 105 -15.76 -13.18 16.22
N ASN A 106 -14.78 -12.30 16.45
CA ASN A 106 -14.02 -12.24 17.70
C ASN A 106 -13.75 -10.80 18.13
N MET A 107 -14.38 -10.38 19.23
CA MET A 107 -14.25 -9.01 19.75
C MET A 107 -12.90 -8.72 20.43
N TYR A 108 -12.07 -9.71 20.71
CA TYR A 108 -10.79 -9.50 21.37
C TYR A 108 -9.63 -9.40 20.38
N VAL A 109 -9.82 -9.88 19.15
CA VAL A 109 -8.79 -9.87 18.11
C VAL A 109 -8.85 -8.57 17.34
N LYS A 110 -7.86 -7.73 17.60
CA LYS A 110 -7.71 -6.40 17.00
C LYS A 110 -6.25 -6.07 16.77
N LYS A 111 -5.98 -5.16 15.84
CA LYS A 111 -4.63 -4.66 15.57
C LYS A 111 -4.68 -3.20 15.13
N ALA A 112 -3.98 -2.34 15.85
CA ALA A 112 -3.68 -0.99 15.42
C ALA A 112 -2.35 -0.99 14.64
N ILE A 113 -2.32 -0.39 13.45
CA ILE A 113 -1.20 -0.45 12.52
C ILE A 113 -0.70 0.95 12.22
N GLY A 114 0.56 1.19 12.55
CA GLY A 114 1.25 2.44 12.29
C GLY A 114 0.88 3.56 13.28
N SER A 115 1.47 4.73 13.04
CA SER A 115 1.24 5.96 13.81
C SER A 115 1.31 7.16 12.89
N VAL A 116 0.24 7.93 12.81
CA VAL A 116 0.22 9.17 12.01
C VAL A 116 1.17 10.21 12.61
N ALA A 117 1.32 10.25 13.93
CA ALA A 117 2.26 11.16 14.59
C ALA A 117 3.72 10.89 14.16
N GLU A 118 4.13 9.62 14.11
CA GLU A 118 5.47 9.25 13.63
C GLU A 118 5.65 9.55 12.15
N PHE A 119 4.66 9.22 11.33
CA PHE A 119 4.65 9.55 9.92
C PHE A 119 4.82 11.05 9.68
N LEU A 120 4.03 11.87 10.35
CA LEU A 120 4.09 13.34 10.24
C LEU A 120 5.40 13.90 10.75
N ARG A 121 5.99 13.33 11.81
CA ARG A 121 7.30 13.72 12.31
C ARG A 121 8.36 13.58 11.23
N VAL A 122 8.47 12.40 10.61
CA VAL A 122 9.45 12.14 9.54
C VAL A 122 9.17 13.04 8.33
N ARG A 123 7.91 13.13 7.91
CA ARG A 123 7.52 13.97 6.78
C ARG A 123 7.84 15.44 6.99
N THR A 124 7.56 15.98 8.19
CA THR A 124 7.89 17.37 8.55
C THR A 124 9.40 17.62 8.55
N GLN A 125 10.19 16.65 9.00
CA GLN A 125 11.66 16.75 8.92
C GLN A 125 12.12 16.82 7.47
N LEU A 126 11.60 15.94 6.60
CA LEU A 126 11.89 15.97 5.17
C LEU A 126 11.49 17.31 4.53
N GLN A 127 10.29 17.81 4.80
CA GLN A 127 9.82 19.09 4.27
C GLN A 127 10.66 20.27 4.77
N SER A 128 11.09 20.25 6.03
CA SER A 128 11.96 21.28 6.60
C SER A 128 13.32 21.29 5.93
N GLN A 129 13.92 20.13 5.68
CA GLN A 129 15.17 20.01 4.92
C GLN A 129 15.00 20.50 3.49
N TYR A 130 13.92 20.14 2.82
CA TYR A 130 13.61 20.62 1.47
C TYR A 130 13.53 22.16 1.41
N ARG A 131 12.81 22.78 2.36
CA ARG A 131 12.69 24.25 2.45
C ARG A 131 14.04 24.93 2.67
N ARG A 132 14.94 24.35 3.50
CA ARG A 132 16.30 24.87 3.69
C ARG A 132 17.11 24.84 2.39
N MET A 133 17.04 23.71 1.66
CA MET A 133 17.70 23.59 0.36
C MET A 133 17.14 24.57 -0.67
N GLN A 134 15.81 24.77 -0.70
CA GLN A 134 15.19 25.78 -1.57
C GLN A 134 15.72 27.19 -1.30
N LYS A 135 15.83 27.60 -0.02
CA LYS A 135 16.38 28.89 0.35
C LYS A 135 17.83 29.05 -0.10
N GLN A 136 18.67 28.02 0.07
CA GLN A 136 20.07 28.03 -0.38
C GLN A 136 20.19 28.16 -1.92
N VAL A 137 19.29 27.54 -2.66
CA VAL A 137 19.27 27.64 -4.13
C VAL A 137 18.76 29.02 -4.59
N ALA A 138 17.76 29.58 -3.87
CA ALA A 138 17.19 30.90 -4.20
C ALA A 138 18.19 32.06 -4.02
N THR A 139 19.11 31.97 -3.05
CA THR A 139 20.14 32.99 -2.82
C THR A 139 21.23 33.02 -3.89
N ASN A 140 21.35 31.98 -4.71
CA ASN A 140 22.29 31.93 -5.82
C ASN A 140 21.65 32.50 -7.10
N ASN A 141 21.71 33.79 -7.29
CA ASN A 141 21.18 34.49 -8.47
C ASN A 141 21.94 34.12 -9.74
N GLY A 142 21.22 33.47 -10.66
CA GLY A 142 21.55 33.39 -12.09
C GLY A 142 22.87 32.69 -12.45
N GLY A 143 22.95 32.19 -13.66
CA GLY A 143 24.16 31.68 -14.28
C GLY A 143 24.05 30.24 -14.82
N HIS A 144 25.02 29.89 -15.65
CA HIS A 144 25.20 28.58 -16.20
C HIS A 144 25.28 27.53 -15.08
N GLY A 145 24.37 26.53 -15.09
CA GLY A 145 24.37 25.45 -14.10
C GLY A 145 23.15 25.40 -13.17
N ARG A 146 22.12 26.22 -13.40
CA ARG A 146 20.85 26.17 -12.63
C ARG A 146 20.29 24.76 -12.56
N LYS A 147 20.34 23.98 -13.64
CA LYS A 147 19.91 22.58 -13.66
C LYS A 147 20.70 21.73 -12.65
N LYS A 148 22.03 21.87 -12.59
CA LYS A 148 22.86 21.14 -11.61
C LYS A 148 22.52 21.52 -10.17
N LYS A 149 22.26 22.81 -9.90
CA LYS A 149 21.86 23.30 -8.56
C LYS A 149 20.46 22.84 -8.15
N MET A 150 19.56 22.57 -9.12
CA MET A 150 18.20 22.09 -8.85
C MET A 150 18.13 20.57 -8.64
N GLN A 151 19.06 19.79 -9.18
CA GLN A 151 19.08 18.33 -9.05
C GLN A 151 18.94 17.82 -7.60
N PRO A 152 19.59 18.40 -6.58
CA PRO A 152 19.40 17.95 -5.20
C PRO A 152 17.96 18.13 -4.71
N LEU A 153 17.25 19.18 -5.15
CA LEU A 153 15.85 19.41 -4.81
C LEU A 153 14.93 18.36 -5.42
N ASP A 154 15.16 17.97 -6.67
CA ASP A 154 14.37 16.95 -7.34
C ASP A 154 14.57 15.59 -6.67
N LYS A 155 15.81 15.21 -6.37
CA LYS A 155 16.13 14.00 -5.59
C LYS A 155 15.48 14.01 -4.20
N PHE A 156 15.36 15.19 -3.59
CA PHE A 156 14.75 15.30 -2.27
C PHE A 156 13.21 15.16 -2.32
N ARG A 157 12.57 15.67 -3.37
CA ARG A 157 11.14 15.42 -3.64
C ARG A 157 10.85 13.94 -3.78
N GLU A 158 11.73 13.19 -4.45
CA GLU A 158 11.60 11.73 -4.57
C GLU A 158 11.71 11.03 -3.22
N LYS A 159 12.57 11.51 -2.32
CA LYS A 159 12.68 10.94 -0.95
C LYS A 159 11.36 11.04 -0.19
N GLU A 160 10.69 12.20 -0.20
CA GLU A 160 9.40 12.37 0.48
C GLU A 160 8.34 11.43 -0.14
N ARG A 161 8.24 11.40 -1.47
CA ARG A 161 7.30 10.52 -2.18
C ARG A 161 7.57 9.04 -1.88
N ASN A 162 8.84 8.64 -1.92
CA ASN A 162 9.24 7.25 -1.66
C ASN A 162 8.99 6.88 -0.19
N PHE A 163 9.19 7.79 0.75
CA PHE A 163 8.85 7.56 2.16
C PHE A 163 7.35 7.29 2.33
N VAL A 164 6.48 8.14 1.78
CA VAL A 164 5.02 7.95 1.83
C VAL A 164 4.62 6.60 1.23
N LYS A 165 5.15 6.28 0.05
CA LYS A 165 4.88 5.02 -0.63
C LYS A 165 5.35 3.81 0.18
N THR A 166 6.56 3.87 0.76
CA THR A 166 7.10 2.79 1.60
C THR A 166 6.25 2.59 2.85
N TYR A 167 5.77 3.68 3.45
CA TYR A 167 4.90 3.60 4.61
C TYR A 167 3.54 2.98 4.27
N ASN A 168 2.93 3.35 3.13
CA ASN A 168 1.71 2.72 2.64
C ASN A 168 1.92 1.22 2.34
N HIS A 169 3.09 0.84 1.81
CA HIS A 169 3.45 -0.56 1.64
C HIS A 169 3.54 -1.32 2.95
N TYR A 170 4.10 -0.70 4.00
CA TYR A 170 4.16 -1.27 5.33
C TYR A 170 2.75 -1.48 5.91
N VAL A 171 1.93 -0.42 5.97
CA VAL A 171 0.58 -0.50 6.52
C VAL A 171 -0.28 -1.52 5.79
N SER A 172 -0.29 -1.49 4.44
CA SER A 172 -1.06 -2.44 3.64
C SER A 172 -0.61 -3.89 3.80
N LYS A 173 0.69 -4.13 4.01
CA LYS A 173 1.21 -5.46 4.29
C LYS A 173 0.68 -5.96 5.64
N GLU A 174 0.79 -5.15 6.69
CA GLU A 174 0.35 -5.51 8.03
C GLU A 174 -1.16 -5.80 8.11
N VAL A 175 -1.98 -5.07 7.32
CA VAL A 175 -3.43 -5.33 7.18
C VAL A 175 -3.67 -6.71 6.56
N VAL A 176 -3.01 -7.00 5.45
CA VAL A 176 -3.18 -8.29 4.75
C VAL A 176 -2.62 -9.44 5.58
N ASP A 177 -1.47 -9.28 6.22
CA ASP A 177 -0.88 -10.28 7.12
C ASP A 177 -1.82 -10.59 8.31
N PHE A 178 -2.53 -9.57 8.83
CA PHE A 178 -3.55 -9.77 9.86
C PHE A 178 -4.72 -10.61 9.33
N ALA A 179 -5.20 -10.36 8.12
CA ALA A 179 -6.28 -11.13 7.50
C ALA A 179 -5.85 -12.58 7.23
N VAL A 180 -4.64 -12.79 6.68
CA VAL A 180 -4.07 -14.12 6.43
C VAL A 180 -3.93 -14.91 7.74
N LYS A 181 -3.40 -14.28 8.80
CA LYS A 181 -3.22 -14.92 10.11
C LYS A 181 -4.53 -15.40 10.73
N ASN A 182 -5.63 -14.71 10.44
CA ASN A 182 -6.95 -15.07 10.95
C ASN A 182 -7.81 -15.85 9.93
N ASN A 183 -7.22 -16.35 8.85
CA ASN A 183 -7.87 -17.09 7.77
C ASN A 183 -9.10 -16.37 7.18
N ALA A 184 -9.10 -15.03 7.18
CA ALA A 184 -10.24 -14.24 6.73
C ALA A 184 -10.38 -14.26 5.22
N LYS A 185 -11.56 -14.59 4.71
CA LYS A 185 -11.88 -14.54 3.28
C LYS A 185 -12.08 -13.11 2.78
N TYR A 186 -12.55 -12.23 3.64
CA TYR A 186 -12.94 -10.88 3.26
C TYR A 186 -12.25 -9.81 4.10
N ILE A 187 -11.88 -8.72 3.41
CA ILE A 187 -11.49 -7.47 4.05
C ILE A 187 -12.53 -6.41 3.67
N ASN A 188 -13.23 -5.86 4.65
CA ASN A 188 -14.16 -4.76 4.46
C ASN A 188 -13.44 -3.44 4.77
N MET A 189 -13.59 -2.44 3.90
CA MET A 189 -13.08 -1.07 4.09
C MET A 189 -14.16 -0.06 3.71
N GLU A 190 -14.08 1.15 4.25
CA GLU A 190 -14.95 2.24 3.82
C GLU A 190 -14.61 2.73 2.41
N ASP A 191 -15.64 3.08 1.62
CA ASP A 191 -15.45 3.75 0.33
C ASP A 191 -15.16 5.24 0.54
N LEU A 192 -13.89 5.60 0.47
CA LEU A 192 -13.42 6.98 0.62
C LEU A 192 -13.36 7.76 -0.70
N SER A 193 -13.85 7.20 -1.81
CA SER A 193 -13.75 7.80 -3.16
C SER A 193 -14.50 9.14 -3.31
N GLY A 194 -15.44 9.46 -2.43
CA GLY A 194 -16.21 10.72 -2.42
C GLY A 194 -15.82 11.69 -1.30
N PHE A 195 -14.85 11.34 -0.47
CA PHE A 195 -14.54 12.10 0.73
C PHE A 195 -13.71 13.36 0.41
N LYS A 196 -14.38 14.49 0.32
CA LYS A 196 -13.77 15.84 0.21
C LYS A 196 -13.55 16.41 1.62
N GLY A 197 -12.75 15.76 2.44
CA GLY A 197 -12.48 16.26 3.79
C GLY A 197 -11.63 17.53 3.75
N ASP A 198 -12.05 18.55 4.50
CA ASP A 198 -11.31 19.81 4.70
C ASP A 198 -10.05 19.61 5.56
N ASN A 199 -9.87 18.43 6.11
CA ASN A 199 -8.78 18.14 7.01
C ASN A 199 -7.45 18.07 6.26
N ARG A 200 -6.50 18.92 6.66
CA ARG A 200 -5.15 19.04 6.07
C ARG A 200 -4.37 17.72 6.11
N ILE A 201 -4.67 16.86 7.07
CA ILE A 201 -4.05 15.53 7.22
C ILE A 201 -4.58 14.59 6.13
N LEU A 202 -5.90 14.60 5.86
CA LEU A 202 -6.54 13.79 4.83
C LEU A 202 -6.05 14.16 3.43
N ARG A 203 -5.81 15.45 3.16
CA ARG A 203 -5.19 15.90 1.88
C ARG A 203 -3.76 15.43 1.71
N ASN A 204 -3.07 15.13 2.79
CA ASN A 204 -1.65 14.78 2.78
C ASN A 204 -1.41 13.26 2.82
N TRP A 205 -2.42 12.46 3.14
CA TRP A 205 -2.33 11.01 3.15
C TRP A 205 -3.06 10.43 1.94
N SER A 206 -2.37 9.62 1.16
CA SER A 206 -2.97 8.94 0.00
C SER A 206 -3.74 7.69 0.43
N TYR A 207 -4.93 7.85 1.03
CA TYR A 207 -5.80 6.72 1.39
C TYR A 207 -6.15 5.85 0.19
N TYR A 208 -6.37 6.48 -0.96
CA TYR A 208 -6.64 5.76 -2.20
C TYR A 208 -5.49 4.83 -2.60
N GLU A 209 -4.25 5.31 -2.52
CA GLU A 209 -3.06 4.46 -2.79
C GLU A 209 -2.94 3.33 -1.77
N LEU A 210 -3.21 3.60 -0.48
CA LEU A 210 -3.22 2.59 0.57
C LEU A 210 -4.26 1.50 0.30
N GLN A 211 -5.49 1.88 -0.08
CA GLN A 211 -6.55 0.95 -0.45
C GLN A 211 -6.15 0.07 -1.63
N GLN A 212 -5.59 0.65 -2.69
CA GLN A 212 -5.07 -0.11 -3.83
C GLN A 212 -3.95 -1.09 -3.42
N PHE A 213 -3.07 -0.69 -2.49
CA PHE A 213 -2.02 -1.58 -1.99
C PHE A 213 -2.58 -2.74 -1.16
N ILE A 214 -3.65 -2.53 -0.42
CA ILE A 214 -4.35 -3.61 0.29
C ILE A 214 -5.00 -4.55 -0.75
N GLU A 215 -5.69 -4.01 -1.76
CA GLU A 215 -6.37 -4.81 -2.80
C GLU A 215 -5.43 -5.80 -3.49
N TYR A 216 -4.35 -5.31 -4.11
CA TYR A 216 -3.49 -6.22 -4.88
C TYR A 216 -2.72 -7.22 -4.00
N LYS A 217 -2.40 -6.84 -2.75
CA LYS A 217 -1.76 -7.77 -1.81
C LYS A 217 -2.74 -8.83 -1.30
N ALA A 218 -3.98 -8.45 -1.00
CA ALA A 218 -5.05 -9.37 -0.62
C ALA A 218 -5.35 -10.37 -1.74
N ALA A 219 -5.39 -9.91 -2.98
CA ALA A 219 -5.61 -10.74 -4.16
C ALA A 219 -4.60 -11.89 -4.30
N LYS A 220 -3.34 -11.67 -3.90
CA LYS A 220 -2.28 -12.70 -3.91
C LYS A 220 -2.64 -13.92 -3.05
N TYR A 221 -3.43 -13.72 -2.01
CA TYR A 221 -3.86 -14.77 -1.07
C TYR A 221 -5.29 -15.24 -1.30
N GLY A 222 -5.96 -14.78 -2.35
CA GLY A 222 -7.37 -15.10 -2.61
C GLY A 222 -8.36 -14.41 -1.67
N ILE A 223 -7.90 -13.38 -0.94
CA ILE A 223 -8.72 -12.55 -0.06
C ILE A 223 -9.45 -11.50 -0.89
N VAL A 224 -10.74 -11.36 -0.69
CA VAL A 224 -11.61 -10.42 -1.42
C VAL A 224 -11.79 -9.14 -0.63
N VAL A 225 -11.54 -8.00 -1.28
CA VAL A 225 -11.76 -6.68 -0.68
C VAL A 225 -13.15 -6.16 -1.05
N ARG A 226 -13.91 -5.72 -0.05
CA ARG A 226 -15.25 -5.15 -0.17
C ARG A 226 -15.27 -3.73 0.35
N TYR A 227 -15.97 -2.85 -0.35
CA TYR A 227 -16.15 -1.46 0.06
C TYR A 227 -17.56 -1.24 0.57
N ILE A 228 -17.66 -0.73 1.79
CA ILE A 228 -18.92 -0.45 2.46
C ILE A 228 -19.26 1.04 2.43
N ASN A 229 -20.53 1.35 2.73
CA ASN A 229 -20.94 2.73 2.94
C ASN A 229 -20.43 3.24 4.32
N PRO A 230 -19.71 4.38 4.39
CA PRO A 230 -19.17 4.92 5.64
C PRO A 230 -20.22 5.47 6.59
N TYR A 231 -21.51 5.40 6.23
CA TYR A 231 -22.58 6.02 7.01
C TYR A 231 -22.73 5.36 8.40
N HIS A 232 -22.57 6.14 9.46
CA HIS A 232 -22.70 5.77 10.88
C HIS A 232 -21.76 4.68 11.42
N THR A 233 -20.80 4.19 10.69
CA THR A 233 -19.86 3.14 11.16
C THR A 233 -19.13 3.51 12.45
N SER A 234 -18.81 4.78 12.64
CA SER A 234 -18.11 5.29 13.84
C SER A 234 -19.03 5.63 15.03
N GLN A 235 -20.36 5.68 14.82
CA GLN A 235 -21.33 6.13 15.82
C GLN A 235 -22.20 5.01 16.40
N VAL A 236 -22.34 3.90 15.69
CA VAL A 236 -23.10 2.72 16.13
C VAL A 236 -22.26 1.90 17.11
N CYS A 237 -22.90 1.38 18.15
CA CYS A 237 -22.25 0.46 19.08
C CYS A 237 -22.05 -0.92 18.40
N SER A 238 -20.80 -1.36 18.28
CA SER A 238 -20.48 -2.67 17.70
C SER A 238 -20.88 -3.87 18.56
N CYS A 239 -21.30 -3.64 19.81
CA CYS A 239 -21.76 -4.67 20.72
C CYS A 239 -23.28 -4.91 20.62
N CYS A 240 -24.07 -3.83 20.67
CA CYS A 240 -25.55 -3.94 20.75
C CYS A 240 -26.29 -3.29 19.56
N GLY A 241 -25.59 -2.72 18.59
CA GLY A 241 -26.18 -2.07 17.42
C GLY A 241 -26.89 -0.74 17.71
N HIS A 242 -26.86 -0.24 18.96
CA HIS A 242 -27.52 1.00 19.30
C HIS A 242 -26.79 2.21 18.73
N TRP A 243 -27.56 3.11 18.13
CA TRP A 243 -27.09 4.42 17.67
C TRP A 243 -27.75 5.54 18.47
N GLU A 244 -26.95 6.44 18.96
CA GLU A 244 -27.37 7.68 19.58
C GLU A 244 -26.28 8.73 19.42
N GLU A 245 -26.68 9.99 19.27
CA GLU A 245 -25.73 11.09 19.17
C GLU A 245 -24.91 11.25 20.44
N GLY A 246 -23.61 11.56 20.31
CA GLY A 246 -22.71 11.79 21.45
C GLY A 246 -22.15 10.52 22.10
N GLN A 247 -22.34 9.32 21.54
CA GLN A 247 -21.68 8.08 21.99
C GLN A 247 -20.17 8.07 21.71
N ARG A 248 -19.74 8.71 20.61
CA ARG A 248 -18.32 8.97 20.34
C ARG A 248 -17.95 10.26 21.05
N MET A 249 -17.30 10.15 22.21
CA MET A 249 -16.95 11.29 23.06
C MET A 249 -15.78 12.10 22.47
N ASP A 250 -14.81 11.42 21.90
CA ASP A 250 -13.65 12.00 21.19
C ASP A 250 -13.12 11.06 20.13
N GLN A 251 -11.91 11.33 19.62
CA GLN A 251 -11.28 10.53 18.60
C GLN A 251 -10.94 9.11 19.06
N ALA A 252 -10.70 8.90 20.36
CA ALA A 252 -10.25 7.63 20.90
C ALA A 252 -11.32 6.92 21.73
N HIS A 253 -12.32 7.63 22.26
CA HIS A 253 -13.26 7.09 23.23
C HIS A 253 -14.67 6.99 22.66
N PHE A 254 -15.22 5.80 22.77
CA PHE A 254 -16.60 5.46 22.45
C PHE A 254 -17.26 4.83 23.68
N VAL A 255 -18.41 5.36 24.11
CA VAL A 255 -19.20 4.83 25.21
C VAL A 255 -20.65 4.69 24.78
N CYS A 256 -21.16 3.45 24.79
CA CYS A 256 -22.54 3.19 24.43
C CYS A 256 -23.50 3.59 25.56
N LYS A 257 -24.45 4.49 25.28
CA LYS A 257 -25.44 4.95 26.25
C LYS A 257 -26.48 3.89 26.61
N LYS A 258 -26.65 2.85 25.79
CA LYS A 258 -27.62 1.78 26.04
C LYS A 258 -27.04 0.60 26.83
N CYS A 259 -25.89 0.06 26.39
CA CYS A 259 -25.32 -1.14 27.01
C CYS A 259 -24.08 -0.86 27.88
N GLY A 260 -23.64 0.40 27.97
CA GLY A 260 -22.49 0.79 28.78
C GLY A 260 -21.13 0.30 28.22
N THR A 261 -21.08 -0.31 27.04
CA THR A 261 -19.81 -0.78 26.45
C THR A 261 -18.90 0.40 26.17
N GLU A 262 -17.69 0.34 26.70
CA GLU A 262 -16.64 1.32 26.49
C GLU A 262 -15.53 0.72 25.60
N LEU A 263 -15.21 1.37 24.51
CA LEU A 263 -14.24 0.90 23.50
C LEU A 263 -13.41 2.07 22.96
N ASN A 264 -12.26 1.74 22.38
CA ASN A 264 -11.58 2.68 21.48
C ASN A 264 -12.46 2.92 20.24
N ALA A 265 -12.63 4.20 19.85
CA ALA A 265 -13.54 4.59 18.77
C ALA A 265 -13.17 4.02 17.41
N ASP A 266 -11.85 3.99 17.07
CA ASP A 266 -11.37 3.40 15.80
C ASP A 266 -11.58 1.88 15.79
N TYR A 267 -11.43 1.22 16.95
CA TYR A 267 -11.73 -0.20 17.08
C TYR A 267 -13.23 -0.50 16.96
N ASN A 268 -14.09 0.33 17.57
CA ASN A 268 -15.54 0.21 17.40
C ASN A 268 -15.95 0.37 15.94
N ALA A 269 -15.37 1.35 15.23
CA ALA A 269 -15.59 1.54 13.80
C ALA A 269 -15.12 0.32 12.97
N ALA A 270 -13.90 -0.18 13.21
CA ALA A 270 -13.39 -1.36 12.51
C ALA A 270 -14.29 -2.59 12.70
N ARG A 271 -14.85 -2.78 13.91
CA ARG A 271 -15.83 -3.86 14.15
C ARG A 271 -17.12 -3.67 13.36
N ASN A 272 -17.69 -2.47 13.36
CA ASN A 272 -18.89 -2.17 12.57
C ASN A 272 -18.64 -2.41 11.07
N ILE A 273 -17.46 -2.01 10.56
CA ILE A 273 -17.03 -2.26 9.20
C ILE A 273 -16.97 -3.78 8.91
N SER A 274 -16.43 -4.58 9.84
CA SER A 274 -16.34 -6.02 9.67
C SER A 274 -17.71 -6.72 9.60
N MET A 275 -18.70 -6.20 10.31
CA MET A 275 -20.06 -6.75 10.40
C MET A 275 -21.01 -6.18 9.35
N SER A 276 -20.59 -5.20 8.56
CA SER A 276 -21.43 -4.59 7.53
C SER A 276 -21.77 -5.57 6.42
N THR A 277 -23.04 -5.57 6.01
CA THR A 277 -23.58 -6.37 4.90
C THR A 277 -23.94 -5.53 3.67
N GLU A 278 -23.86 -4.20 3.77
CA GLU A 278 -24.14 -3.29 2.67
C GLU A 278 -22.86 -2.92 1.91
N PHE A 279 -22.70 -3.48 0.71
CA PHE A 279 -21.52 -3.26 -0.11
C PHE A 279 -21.82 -2.33 -1.28
N LYS A 280 -21.03 -1.28 -1.45
CA LYS A 280 -21.05 -0.41 -2.65
C LYS A 280 -20.27 -0.99 -3.82
N LYS A 281 -19.17 -1.64 -3.52
CA LYS A 281 -18.22 -2.20 -4.47
C LYS A 281 -17.61 -3.48 -3.91
N GLN A 282 -17.49 -4.49 -4.75
CA GLN A 282 -16.68 -5.68 -4.47
C GLN A 282 -15.67 -5.84 -5.59
N LYS A 283 -14.39 -5.90 -5.24
CA LYS A 283 -13.35 -6.23 -6.20
C LYS A 283 -12.99 -7.69 -6.03
N LEU A 284 -13.44 -8.49 -6.97
CA LEU A 284 -12.97 -9.85 -7.14
C LEU A 284 -11.51 -9.77 -7.60
N SER A 285 -10.65 -10.54 -6.96
CA SER A 285 -9.28 -10.76 -7.44
C SER A 285 -9.37 -11.42 -8.82
N ALA A 286 -9.00 -10.67 -9.86
CA ALA A 286 -8.86 -11.22 -11.19
C ALA A 286 -7.76 -12.28 -11.24
#